data_2a436ccea910a7b1ca6aacb63a7e8984
#
_entry.id   2a436ccea910a7b1ca6aacb63a7e8984
#
_cell.length_a   1.000
_cell.length_b   1.000
_cell.length_c   1.000
_cell.angle_alpha   90.00
_cell.angle_beta   90.00
_cell.angle_gamma   90.00
#
_symmetry.space_group_name_H-M   'P 1'
#
loop_
_entity.id
_entity.type
_entity.pdbx_description
1 polymer ?
#
loop_
_entity_poly.entity_id
_entity_poly.type
_entity_poly.pdbx_seq_one_letter_code
_entity_poly.pdbx_strand_id
1 'polypeptide(L)'
;MGSDQVPSVEAATPPVNIYEGGGQLSAAVPLPGAHPDHVSVRLGPERLEVVAVCKYPQESQRYLRHDWQVGSWRLDLSLPHAVDSSAGRATLNLGVLVVMAPLSDAGGPTRSIDVLAECE
;
A
#
# COMPACT_ATOMS: atom_id res chain seq x y z
N MET A 1 -26.44 13.73 12.56
CA MET A 1 -25.90 13.61 12.42
C MET A 1 -25.13 13.46 12.38
N GLY A 2 -24.73 13.31 12.33
CA GLY A 2 -23.93 13.19 12.36
C GLY A 2 -23.15 13.16 12.13
N SER A 3 -22.81 13.20 12.18
CA SER A 3 -22.01 13.16 12.03
C SER A 3 -21.37 13.14 11.68
N ASP A 4 -21.17 13.24 11.65
CA ASP A 4 -20.50 13.16 11.32
C ASP A 4 -19.59 12.99 11.13
N GLN A 5 -19.16 12.79 11.19
CA GLN A 5 -18.29 12.56 11.08
C GLN A 5 -17.44 12.82 10.52
N VAL A 6 -16.61 13.08 11.12
CA VAL A 6 -15.64 13.42 10.51
C VAL A 6 -14.89 12.59 9.73
N PRO A 7 -15.15 12.29 8.79
CA PRO A 7 -14.67 11.32 7.92
C PRO A 7 -13.34 11.51 7.29
N SER A 8 -12.84 12.64 7.36
CA SER A 8 -11.54 12.83 6.75
C SER A 8 -10.47 11.98 7.39
N VAL A 9 -10.75 11.43 8.56
CA VAL A 9 -9.74 10.60 9.19
C VAL A 9 -9.78 9.18 8.70
N GLU A 10 -10.74 8.85 7.90
CA GLU A 10 -10.82 7.49 7.40
C GLU A 10 -10.01 7.33 6.14
N ALA A 11 -9.14 6.35 6.16
CA ALA A 11 -8.36 6.04 4.98
C ALA A 11 -9.18 5.17 4.05
N ALA A 12 -9.03 5.39 2.76
CA ALA A 12 -9.65 4.53 1.77
C ALA A 12 -8.82 3.27 1.60
N THR A 13 -9.47 2.18 1.20
CA THR A 13 -8.76 0.94 0.91
C THR A 13 -8.49 0.91 -0.58
N PRO A 14 -7.23 0.84 -0.99
CA PRO A 14 -6.92 0.78 -2.40
C PRO A 14 -7.14 -0.62 -2.95
N PRO A 15 -7.34 -0.75 -4.24
CA PRO A 15 -7.34 -2.08 -4.85
C PRO A 15 -5.94 -2.67 -4.85
N VAL A 16 -5.85 -3.98 -5.03
CA VAL A 16 -4.56 -4.63 -5.04
C VAL A 16 -4.61 -5.81 -6.00
N ASN A 17 -3.55 -5.97 -6.78
CA ASN A 17 -3.35 -7.16 -7.60
C ASN A 17 -2.23 -7.97 -6.98
N ILE A 18 -2.47 -9.27 -6.77
CA ILE A 18 -1.45 -10.16 -6.23
C ILE A 18 -1.17 -11.24 -7.25
N TYR A 19 0.09 -11.45 -7.54
CA TYR A 19 0.47 -12.43 -8.54
C TYR A 19 1.80 -13.06 -8.17
N GLU A 20 2.10 -14.18 -8.79
CA GLU A 20 3.33 -14.95 -8.55
C GLU A 20 4.06 -15.16 -9.85
N GLY A 21 5.37 -15.21 -9.76
CA GLY A 21 6.20 -15.54 -10.89
C GLY A 21 7.64 -15.62 -10.44
N GLY A 22 8.39 -16.60 -10.99
CA GLY A 22 9.80 -16.72 -10.69
C GLY A 22 10.10 -17.01 -9.23
N GLY A 23 9.19 -17.65 -8.52
CA GLY A 23 9.38 -17.96 -7.11
C GLY A 23 9.11 -16.81 -6.18
N GLN A 24 8.49 -15.73 -6.68
CA GLN A 24 8.20 -14.56 -5.86
C GLN A 24 6.72 -14.24 -5.89
N LEU A 25 6.27 -13.66 -4.80
CA LEU A 25 4.93 -13.09 -4.71
C LEU A 25 5.04 -11.59 -4.84
N SER A 26 4.15 -11.00 -5.61
CA SER A 26 4.13 -9.55 -5.83
C SER A 26 2.74 -9.02 -5.56
N ALA A 27 2.69 -7.85 -4.94
CA ALA A 27 1.44 -7.14 -4.71
C ALA A 27 1.59 -5.75 -5.31
N ALA A 28 0.70 -5.41 -6.24
CA ALA A 28 0.72 -4.11 -6.89
C ALA A 28 -0.47 -3.30 -6.40
N VAL A 29 -0.20 -2.13 -5.85
CA VAL A 29 -1.20 -1.29 -5.20
C VAL A 29 -1.14 0.10 -5.82
N PRO A 30 -2.18 0.53 -6.53
CA PRO A 30 -2.19 1.90 -7.05
C PRO A 30 -2.45 2.88 -5.92
N LEU A 31 -1.57 3.86 -5.81
CA LEU A 31 -1.66 4.88 -4.77
C LEU A 31 -1.46 6.24 -5.44
N PRO A 32 -2.46 6.73 -6.17
CA PRO A 32 -2.28 7.97 -6.92
C PRO A 32 -1.92 9.14 -6.02
N GLY A 33 -0.87 9.83 -6.39
CA GLY A 33 -0.44 11.00 -5.64
C GLY A 33 0.42 10.72 -4.44
N ALA A 34 0.75 9.46 -4.16
CA ALA A 34 1.57 9.13 -3.02
C ALA A 34 3.04 9.39 -3.31
N HIS A 35 3.73 9.83 -2.27
CA HIS A 35 5.18 10.04 -2.34
C HIS A 35 5.85 8.95 -1.51
N PRO A 36 7.01 8.43 -1.96
CA PRO A 36 7.65 7.33 -1.22
C PRO A 36 7.88 7.62 0.26
N ASP A 37 8.15 8.87 0.60
CA ASP A 37 8.40 9.22 1.99
C ASP A 37 7.15 9.15 2.85
N HIS A 38 5.98 9.02 2.23
CA HIS A 38 4.71 9.02 2.95
C HIS A 38 3.99 7.69 2.80
N VAL A 39 4.70 6.65 2.39
CA VAL A 39 4.16 5.31 2.26
C VAL A 39 4.91 4.42 3.24
N SER A 40 4.17 3.74 4.09
CA SER A 40 4.72 2.78 5.04
C SER A 40 4.28 1.38 4.65
N VAL A 41 5.23 0.47 4.58
CA VAL A 41 4.95 -0.92 4.22
C VAL A 41 5.47 -1.82 5.34
N ARG A 42 4.62 -2.69 5.83
CA ARG A 42 5.02 -3.72 6.78
C ARG A 42 4.66 -5.06 6.21
N LEU A 43 5.63 -5.94 6.19
CA LEU A 43 5.48 -7.25 5.57
C LEU A 43 5.82 -8.33 6.57
N GLY A 44 4.88 -9.22 6.80
CA GLY A 44 5.11 -10.45 7.53
C GLY A 44 5.06 -11.62 6.58
N PRO A 45 5.29 -12.83 7.08
CA PRO A 45 5.26 -14.00 6.18
C PRO A 45 3.92 -14.19 5.50
N GLU A 46 2.84 -13.81 6.14
CA GLU A 46 1.51 -14.06 5.59
C GLU A 46 0.62 -12.82 5.60
N ARG A 47 1.20 -11.65 5.80
CA ARG A 47 0.39 -10.44 5.93
C ARG A 47 1.11 -9.24 5.37
N LEU A 48 0.35 -8.37 4.74
CA LEU A 48 0.86 -7.14 4.17
C LEU A 48 0.03 -5.98 4.67
N GLU A 49 0.72 -4.94 5.19
CA GLU A 49 0.08 -3.72 5.62
C GLU A 49 0.71 -2.55 4.88
N VAL A 50 -0.12 -1.70 4.31
CA VAL A 50 0.34 -0.51 3.61
C VAL A 50 -0.47 0.67 4.13
N VAL A 51 0.23 1.74 4.49
CA VAL A 51 -0.41 3.00 4.85
C VAL A 51 0.24 4.08 4.02
N ALA A 52 -0.57 4.87 3.35
CA ALA A 52 -0.06 5.95 2.51
C ALA A 52 -0.83 7.22 2.80
N VAL A 53 -0.12 8.34 2.81
CA VAL A 53 -0.73 9.64 3.02
C VAL A 53 -0.42 10.49 1.81
N CYS A 54 -1.47 10.97 1.17
CA CYS A 54 -1.33 11.88 0.04
C CYS A 54 -1.16 13.30 0.56
N LYS A 55 -0.20 14.02 0.01
CA LYS A 55 0.08 15.34 0.49
C LYS A 55 -0.87 16.40 -0.01
N TYR A 56 -1.68 16.09 -0.99
CA TYR A 56 -2.57 17.09 -1.54
C TYR A 56 -3.83 17.15 -0.71
N PRO A 57 -3.99 18.18 0.10
CA PRO A 57 -5.22 18.30 0.88
C PRO A 57 -6.36 18.69 -0.05
N GLN A 58 -7.42 17.94 0.03
CA GLN A 58 -8.58 18.16 -0.81
C GLN A 58 -9.81 18.49 0.01
N GLU A 59 -9.64 18.68 1.29
CA GLU A 59 -10.79 18.84 2.17
C GLU A 59 -11.55 20.14 1.92
N SER A 60 -10.91 21.12 1.35
CA SER A 60 -11.60 22.38 1.08
C SER A 60 -12.24 22.41 -0.28
N GLN A 61 -12.12 21.35 -1.05
CA GLN A 61 -12.66 21.33 -2.39
C GLN A 61 -14.13 20.99 -2.37
N ARG A 62 -14.86 21.60 -3.25
CA ARG A 62 -16.25 21.27 -3.45
C ARG A 62 -16.34 20.47 -4.75
N TYR A 63 -16.46 19.15 -4.62
CA TYR A 63 -16.48 18.30 -5.79
C TYR A 63 -17.81 18.40 -6.51
N LEU A 64 -17.75 18.60 -7.79
CA LEU A 64 -18.93 18.47 -8.64
C LEU A 64 -19.02 17.07 -9.22
N ARG A 65 -17.91 16.36 -9.18
CA ARG A 65 -17.86 14.96 -9.50
C ARG A 65 -16.69 14.36 -8.74
N HIS A 66 -16.90 13.22 -8.09
CA HIS A 66 -15.89 12.64 -7.23
C HIS A 66 -15.84 11.15 -7.46
N ASP A 67 -14.97 10.72 -8.37
CA ASP A 67 -14.90 9.33 -8.78
C ASP A 67 -13.79 8.56 -8.09
N TRP A 68 -12.78 9.23 -7.58
CA TRP A 68 -11.69 8.53 -6.92
C TRP A 68 -11.24 9.28 -5.70
N GLN A 69 -10.60 8.53 -4.81
CA GLN A 69 -10.26 9.01 -3.48
C GLN A 69 -8.86 9.61 -3.49
N VAL A 70 -8.71 10.76 -2.86
CA VAL A 70 -7.41 11.31 -2.55
C VAL A 70 -7.29 11.42 -1.04
N GLY A 71 -6.06 11.52 -0.54
CA GLY A 71 -5.84 11.64 0.89
C GLY A 71 -5.10 10.44 1.42
N SER A 72 -5.71 9.72 2.33
CA SER A 72 -5.04 8.59 2.98
C SER A 72 -5.54 7.26 2.45
N TRP A 73 -4.63 6.31 2.38
CA TRP A 73 -4.93 4.96 1.93
C TRP A 73 -4.44 3.98 2.96
N ARG A 74 -5.19 2.92 3.18
CA ARG A 74 -4.78 1.89 4.12
C ARG A 74 -5.17 0.53 3.60
N LEU A 75 -4.21 -0.38 3.55
CA LEU A 75 -4.43 -1.74 3.08
C LEU A 75 -3.86 -2.68 4.13
N ASP A 76 -4.64 -3.71 4.48
CA ASP A 76 -4.23 -4.70 5.46
C ASP A 76 -4.85 -6.00 5.02
N LEU A 77 -4.02 -6.91 4.52
CA LEU A 77 -4.55 -8.15 3.98
C LEU A 77 -3.67 -9.34 4.29
N SER A 78 -4.28 -10.51 4.24
CA SER A 78 -3.57 -11.77 4.35
C SER A 78 -3.08 -12.16 2.97
N LEU A 79 -1.85 -12.65 2.92
CA LEU A 79 -1.27 -13.09 1.67
C LEU A 79 -1.75 -14.51 1.36
N PRO A 80 -2.00 -14.81 0.08
CA PRO A 80 -2.45 -16.15 -0.27
C PRO A 80 -1.38 -17.23 -0.09
N HIS A 81 -0.11 -16.84 -0.14
CA HIS A 81 0.99 -17.75 0.07
C HIS A 81 2.05 -17.07 0.93
N ALA A 82 2.75 -17.85 1.74
CA ALA A 82 3.74 -17.29 2.65
C ALA A 82 4.99 -16.85 1.90
N VAL A 83 5.63 -15.83 2.44
CA VAL A 83 6.82 -15.25 1.83
C VAL A 83 7.93 -15.09 2.86
N ASP A 84 9.14 -14.87 2.37
CA ASP A 84 10.27 -14.51 3.21
C ASP A 84 10.30 -13.00 3.35
N SER A 85 9.77 -12.51 4.47
CA SER A 85 9.68 -11.07 4.69
C SER A 85 11.05 -10.42 4.79
N SER A 86 12.07 -11.16 5.19
CA SER A 86 13.40 -10.58 5.32
C SER A 86 14.00 -10.20 3.97
N ALA A 87 13.50 -10.77 2.89
CA ALA A 87 13.96 -10.45 1.55
C ALA A 87 12.93 -9.61 0.79
N GLY A 88 11.98 -9.00 1.50
CA GLY A 88 10.96 -8.19 0.87
C GLY A 88 11.49 -6.89 0.34
N ARG A 89 10.91 -6.41 -0.73
CA ARG A 89 11.27 -5.14 -1.36
C ARG A 89 10.00 -4.42 -1.76
N ALA A 90 10.09 -3.08 -1.78
CA ALA A 90 8.96 -2.27 -2.19
C ALA A 90 9.46 -1.12 -3.03
N THR A 91 8.80 -0.88 -4.15
CA THR A 91 9.11 0.25 -5.02
C THR A 91 7.83 1.01 -5.32
N LEU A 92 7.97 2.31 -5.55
CA LEU A 92 6.86 3.16 -5.95
C LEU A 92 7.25 3.83 -7.25
N ASN A 93 6.50 3.55 -8.30
CA ASN A 93 6.79 4.07 -9.62
C ASN A 93 5.49 4.44 -10.30
N LEU A 94 5.41 5.68 -10.76
CA LEU A 94 4.24 6.16 -11.49
C LEU A 94 2.95 5.98 -10.69
N GLY A 95 3.05 6.11 -9.38
CA GLY A 95 1.87 5.99 -8.53
C GLY A 95 1.46 4.58 -8.20
N VAL A 96 2.27 3.58 -8.55
CA VAL A 96 1.96 2.20 -8.23
C VAL A 96 3.03 1.65 -7.30
N LEU A 97 2.58 1.17 -6.15
CA LEU A 97 3.45 0.53 -5.18
C LEU A 97 3.51 -0.96 -5.50
N VAL A 98 4.71 -1.50 -5.62
CA VAL A 98 4.88 -2.94 -5.82
C VAL A 98 5.72 -3.47 -4.67
N VAL A 99 5.15 -4.42 -3.95
CA VAL A 99 5.83 -5.11 -2.85
C VAL A 99 6.06 -6.53 -3.30
N MET A 100 7.31 -7.01 -3.22
CA MET A 100 7.59 -8.37 -3.64
C MET A 100 8.54 -9.05 -2.68
N ALA A 101 8.39 -10.36 -2.55
CA ALA A 101 9.22 -11.17 -1.69
C ALA A 101 9.23 -12.59 -2.21
N PRO A 102 10.33 -13.33 -1.96
CA PRO A 102 10.37 -14.72 -2.37
C PRO A 102 9.35 -15.55 -1.59
N LEU A 103 8.78 -16.53 -2.25
CA LEU A 103 7.89 -17.47 -1.58
C LEU A 103 8.71 -18.30 -0.60
N SER A 104 8.17 -18.53 0.59
CA SER A 104 8.87 -19.28 1.62
C SER A 104 7.91 -19.65 2.73
N ASP A 105 8.04 -20.86 3.24
CA ASP A 105 7.25 -21.31 4.38
C ASP A 105 8.03 -21.23 5.68
N ALA A 106 9.19 -20.59 5.68
CA ALA A 106 10.05 -20.60 6.86
C ALA A 106 9.55 -19.70 7.99
N GLY A 107 8.57 -18.86 7.72
CA GLY A 107 8.08 -17.94 8.72
C GLY A 107 9.02 -16.74 8.84
N GLY A 108 8.91 -16.05 9.96
CA GLY A 108 9.75 -14.88 10.20
C GLY A 108 8.96 -13.74 10.80
N PRO A 109 9.63 -12.66 11.13
CA PRO A 109 8.95 -11.52 11.76
C PRO A 109 8.31 -10.61 10.74
N THR A 110 7.34 -9.84 11.22
CA THR A 110 6.84 -8.71 10.45
C THR A 110 7.85 -7.59 10.54
N ARG A 111 8.14 -6.95 9.44
CA ARG A 111 9.13 -5.89 9.43
C ARG A 111 8.73 -4.78 8.48
N SER A 112 9.28 -3.60 8.74
CA SER A 112 9.09 -2.46 7.87
C SER A 112 10.00 -2.60 6.67
N ILE A 113 9.45 -2.25 5.51
CA ILE A 113 10.18 -2.29 4.25
C ILE A 113 10.33 -0.86 3.75
N ASP A 114 11.54 -0.47 3.43
CA ASP A 114 11.76 0.84 2.83
C ASP A 114 11.20 0.89 1.42
N VAL A 115 10.49 1.96 1.13
CA VAL A 115 9.91 2.14 -0.19
C VAL A 115 10.87 2.97 -1.02
N LEU A 116 11.29 2.42 -2.13
CA LEU A 116 12.23 3.07 -3.02
C LEU A 116 11.49 3.65 -4.20
N ALA A 117 11.86 4.87 -4.58
CA ALA A 117 11.30 5.49 -5.76
C ALA A 117 12.06 4.98 -6.98
N GLU A 118 11.29 4.60 -8.01
CA GLU A 118 11.91 4.20 -9.26
C GLU A 118 11.94 5.40 -10.16
N CYS A 119 13.11 5.69 -10.69
CA CYS A 119 13.27 6.80 -11.61
C CYS A 119 13.55 6.25 -12.99
N GLU A 120 12.91 6.84 -13.99
CA GLU A 120 13.12 6.42 -15.35
C GLU A 120 14.25 7.14 -16.00
#